data_51224e423e856d56bb2dac22b8e4f4b7
#
_entry.id   51224e423e856d56bb2dac22b8e4f4b7
#
_cell.length_a   1.000
_cell.length_b   1.000
_cell.length_c   1.000
_cell.angle_alpha   90.00
_cell.angle_beta   90.00
_cell.angle_gamma   90.00
#
_symmetry.space_group_name_H-M   'P 1'
#
loop_
_entity.id
_entity.type
_entity.pdbx_description
1 polymer ?
#
loop_
_entity_poly.entity_id
_entity_poly.type
_entity_poly.pdbx_seq_one_letter_code
_entity_poly.pdbx_strand_id
1 'polypeptide(L)'
;MASLAEIRAKLKEQENRSSGGNTGGGDNAIYPFWNMKEGEQATLRFLPDGDDSNTFFWKERLMIKLPFAGVKGETDSRPVQVQVPCMEMYGESCPILAEVRGWFKDPSLEDMGRKYWKKRSYIFQGFVTDDPLKEDSQPENPIRRFIIGPQIFQLIKAALMDPDMEELPTDCTAGVDFRLSKGTKGGYADYGASNWARRERPLGDAEMAAINNHGLFNLNDFLPKKPGEVEVKVLTEMFEASVDGEAYDPDRWSQYFRPAGMQARTGDPVSAPAPTPAPAPAAETVNDTGWQDPAPAATPEPAPAPEAAAAPATEDAGGAQDILAMIRARQNQ
;
A
#
# COMPACT_ATOMS: atom_id res chain seq x y z
N MET A 1 -41.87 -7.76 9.00
CA MET A 1 -41.61 -7.65 7.55
C MET A 1 -40.91 -6.35 7.33
N ALA A 2 -39.72 -6.41 6.71
CA ALA A 2 -38.94 -5.19 6.42
C ALA A 2 -39.74 -4.27 5.47
N SER A 3 -39.77 -2.97 5.75
CA SER A 3 -40.41 -1.99 4.90
C SER A 3 -39.58 -1.75 3.62
N LEU A 4 -40.28 -1.31 2.55
CA LEU A 4 -39.60 -0.96 1.29
C LEU A 4 -38.54 0.15 1.49
N ALA A 5 -38.77 1.03 2.48
CA ALA A 5 -37.79 2.07 2.87
C ALA A 5 -36.53 1.49 3.51
N GLU A 6 -36.66 0.48 4.37
CA GLU A 6 -35.51 -0.23 4.97
C GLU A 6 -34.73 -1.01 3.93
N ILE A 7 -35.40 -1.64 2.96
CA ILE A 7 -34.73 -2.35 1.86
C ILE A 7 -33.99 -1.35 0.96
N ARG A 8 -34.58 -0.18 0.66
CA ARG A 8 -33.89 0.85 -0.11
C ARG A 8 -32.72 1.47 0.64
N ALA A 9 -32.83 1.69 1.94
CA ALA A 9 -31.73 2.16 2.77
C ALA A 9 -30.58 1.15 2.79
N LYS A 10 -30.88 -0.14 2.98
CA LYS A 10 -29.87 -1.20 2.93
C LYS A 10 -29.26 -1.40 1.55
N LEU A 11 -30.03 -1.28 0.47
CA LEU A 11 -29.47 -1.34 -0.89
C LEU A 11 -28.55 -0.15 -1.17
N LYS A 12 -28.95 1.06 -0.74
CA LYS A 12 -28.10 2.25 -0.86
C LYS A 12 -26.84 2.14 -0.01
N GLU A 13 -26.92 1.54 1.17
CA GLU A 13 -25.76 1.23 2.02
C GLU A 13 -24.88 0.14 1.39
N GLN A 14 -25.48 -0.85 0.76
CA GLN A 14 -24.76 -1.91 0.03
C GLN A 14 -24.13 -1.40 -1.27
N GLU A 15 -24.78 -0.48 -1.98
CA GLU A 15 -24.21 0.25 -3.11
C GLU A 15 -23.03 1.13 -2.68
N ASN A 16 -23.15 1.84 -1.56
CA ASN A 16 -22.03 2.61 -1.00
C ASN A 16 -20.87 1.69 -0.52
N ARG A 17 -21.17 0.51 -0.01
CA ARG A 17 -20.14 -0.50 0.34
C ARG A 17 -19.53 -1.18 -0.90
N SER A 18 -20.32 -1.42 -1.95
CA SER A 18 -19.80 -1.99 -3.20
C SER A 18 -19.13 -0.94 -4.10
N SER A 19 -19.50 0.32 -3.96
CA SER A 19 -18.84 1.46 -4.61
C SER A 19 -17.45 1.78 -4.04
N GLY A 20 -17.07 1.21 -2.90
CA GLY A 20 -15.70 1.18 -2.38
C GLY A 20 -14.75 0.28 -3.17
N GLY A 21 -15.23 -0.43 -4.19
CA GLY A 21 -14.47 -1.23 -5.14
C GLY A 21 -14.21 -0.45 -6.43
N ASN A 22 -13.13 0.32 -6.45
CA ASN A 22 -12.34 0.62 -7.64
C ASN A 22 -13.04 1.32 -8.81
N THR A 23 -13.64 2.49 -8.60
CA THR A 23 -13.87 3.49 -9.65
C THR A 23 -12.71 4.46 -9.67
N GLY A 24 -12.23 4.83 -10.84
CA GLY A 24 -11.03 5.63 -11.13
C GLY A 24 -10.99 7.08 -10.61
N GLY A 25 -11.73 7.38 -9.55
CA GLY A 25 -11.51 8.47 -8.60
C GLY A 25 -10.96 7.83 -7.33
N GLY A 26 -9.82 8.29 -6.83
CA GLY A 26 -9.21 7.78 -5.61
C GLY A 26 -10.25 7.75 -4.48
N ASP A 27 -10.17 6.72 -3.62
CA ASP A 27 -11.00 6.63 -2.43
C ASP A 27 -10.72 7.85 -1.52
N ASN A 28 -11.58 8.85 -1.57
CA ASN A 28 -11.41 10.11 -0.84
C ASN A 28 -11.49 9.94 0.69
N ALA A 29 -11.89 8.78 1.19
CA ALA A 29 -11.79 8.44 2.59
C ALA A 29 -10.34 8.14 3.03
N ILE A 30 -9.43 7.85 2.10
CA ILE A 30 -8.00 7.70 2.39
C ILE A 30 -7.37 9.10 2.44
N TYR A 31 -6.74 9.42 3.57
CA TYR A 31 -6.04 10.68 3.72
C TYR A 31 -4.69 10.63 3.00
N PRO A 32 -4.45 11.46 1.97
CA PRO A 32 -3.25 11.40 1.14
C PRO A 32 -2.09 12.20 1.75
N PHE A 33 -1.66 11.87 2.97
CA PHE A 33 -0.60 12.60 3.69
C PHE A 33 0.75 12.62 2.94
N TRP A 34 0.97 11.73 1.99
CA TRP A 34 2.16 11.75 1.13
C TRP A 34 2.21 12.97 0.22
N ASN A 35 1.06 13.65 -0.02
CA ASN A 35 0.98 14.89 -0.79
C ASN A 35 1.36 16.15 0.03
N MET A 36 1.56 16.03 1.34
CA MET A 36 2.09 17.13 2.14
C MET A 36 3.43 17.61 1.58
N LYS A 37 3.70 18.91 1.66
CA LYS A 37 5.00 19.47 1.31
C LYS A 37 6.01 19.19 2.40
N GLU A 38 7.29 19.34 2.05
CA GLU A 38 8.38 19.27 3.03
C GLU A 38 8.20 20.33 4.11
N GLY A 39 8.34 19.93 5.36
CA GLY A 39 8.15 20.78 6.53
C GLY A 39 6.70 20.93 7.00
N GLU A 40 5.71 20.42 6.23
CA GLU A 40 4.32 20.43 6.67
C GLU A 40 4.07 19.32 7.71
N GLN A 41 3.10 19.59 8.56
CA GLN A 41 2.66 18.69 9.63
C GLN A 41 1.14 18.58 9.62
N ALA A 42 0.63 17.37 9.71
CA ALA A 42 -0.78 17.08 9.99
C ALA A 42 -0.94 16.55 11.41
N THR A 43 -2.06 16.84 12.05
CA THR A 43 -2.40 16.27 13.35
C THR A 43 -3.51 15.26 13.19
N LEU A 44 -3.25 14.03 13.61
CA LEU A 44 -4.14 12.89 13.46
C LEU A 44 -4.63 12.41 14.83
N ARG A 45 -5.91 12.09 14.94
CA ARG A 45 -6.45 11.37 16.07
C ARG A 45 -6.86 9.98 15.64
N PHE A 46 -6.12 8.96 16.03
CA PHE A 46 -6.48 7.58 15.73
C PHE A 46 -7.71 7.14 16.52
N LEU A 47 -8.48 6.25 15.92
CA LEU A 47 -9.68 5.65 16.48
C LEU A 47 -9.54 4.13 16.54
N PRO A 48 -10.31 3.44 17.41
CA PRO A 48 -10.35 1.98 17.43
C PRO A 48 -10.81 1.40 16.09
N ASP A 49 -10.59 0.10 15.86
CA ASP A 49 -11.24 -0.64 14.78
C ASP A 49 -12.74 -0.77 15.06
N GLY A 50 -13.55 -0.77 14.03
CA GLY A 50 -14.97 -1.12 14.13
C GLY A 50 -15.24 -2.61 14.36
N ASP A 51 -14.22 -3.44 14.31
CA ASP A 51 -14.26 -4.85 14.65
C ASP A 51 -13.77 -5.05 16.10
N ASP A 52 -14.71 -5.24 17.04
CA ASP A 52 -14.41 -5.43 18.46
C ASP A 52 -13.52 -6.67 18.72
N SER A 53 -13.45 -7.61 17.79
CA SER A 53 -12.58 -8.78 17.89
C SER A 53 -11.10 -8.45 17.61
N ASN A 54 -10.81 -7.31 17.00
CA ASN A 54 -9.46 -6.86 16.74
C ASN A 54 -8.85 -6.22 18.00
N THR A 55 -7.83 -6.84 18.55
CA THR A 55 -7.09 -6.30 19.69
C THR A 55 -6.32 -5.02 19.36
N PHE A 56 -5.98 -4.83 18.09
CA PHE A 56 -5.23 -3.66 17.61
C PHE A 56 -6.18 -2.67 16.94
N PHE A 57 -5.83 -1.39 16.97
CA PHE A 57 -6.53 -0.34 16.23
C PHE A 57 -5.99 -0.13 14.80
N TRP A 58 -5.38 -1.18 14.25
CA TRP A 58 -4.90 -1.24 12.86
C TRP A 58 -4.99 -2.66 12.32
N LYS A 59 -4.92 -2.76 10.98
CA LYS A 59 -4.72 -4.03 10.27
C LYS A 59 -3.45 -3.97 9.43
N GLU A 60 -2.64 -5.03 9.49
CA GLU A 60 -1.45 -5.17 8.65
C GLU A 60 -1.84 -5.59 7.24
N ARG A 61 -1.19 -5.01 6.24
CA ARG A 61 -1.38 -5.33 4.83
C ARG A 61 -0.04 -5.61 4.17
N LEU A 62 0.06 -6.74 3.49
CA LEU A 62 1.24 -7.16 2.74
C LEU A 62 0.92 -7.19 1.24
N MET A 63 1.60 -6.35 0.47
CA MET A 63 1.43 -6.24 -0.98
C MET A 63 2.75 -6.47 -1.69
N ILE A 64 2.70 -7.02 -2.91
CA ILE A 64 3.84 -7.12 -3.82
C ILE A 64 3.58 -6.20 -4.99
N LYS A 65 4.60 -5.47 -5.44
CA LYS A 65 4.53 -4.58 -6.59
C LYS A 65 5.13 -5.28 -7.80
N LEU A 66 4.36 -5.40 -8.86
CA LEU A 66 4.78 -5.98 -10.13
C LEU A 66 4.92 -4.85 -11.16
N PRO A 67 6.13 -4.42 -11.51
CA PRO A 67 6.37 -3.40 -12.53
C PRO A 67 6.35 -4.02 -13.92
N PHE A 68 5.67 -3.38 -14.85
CA PHE A 68 5.60 -3.75 -16.27
C PHE A 68 6.15 -2.63 -17.14
N ALA A 69 6.71 -2.97 -18.29
CA ALA A 69 7.30 -2.00 -19.22
C ALA A 69 6.28 -1.01 -19.80
N GLY A 70 5.00 -1.36 -19.80
CA GLY A 70 3.89 -0.57 -20.30
C GLY A 70 2.62 -1.39 -20.31
N VAL A 71 1.63 -0.97 -21.10
CA VAL A 71 0.36 -1.69 -21.32
C VAL A 71 0.34 -2.22 -22.77
N LYS A 72 0.09 -3.49 -22.91
CA LYS A 72 0.02 -4.16 -24.24
C LYS A 72 -1.12 -3.57 -25.08
N GLY A 73 -0.80 -3.26 -26.32
CA GLY A 73 -1.75 -2.67 -27.25
C GLY A 73 -1.85 -1.14 -27.17
N GLU A 74 -1.11 -0.48 -26.28
CA GLU A 74 -1.01 0.97 -26.22
C GLU A 74 0.33 1.43 -26.82
N THR A 75 0.28 2.36 -27.78
CA THR A 75 1.47 2.98 -28.33
C THR A 75 2.00 4.00 -27.32
N ASP A 76 3.32 3.98 -27.07
CA ASP A 76 3.99 4.87 -26.11
C ASP A 76 3.47 4.78 -24.64
N SER A 77 2.98 3.61 -24.26
CA SER A 77 2.56 3.38 -22.87
C SER A 77 3.74 3.54 -21.92
N ARG A 78 3.50 4.29 -20.83
CA ARG A 78 4.48 4.45 -19.76
C ARG A 78 4.54 3.16 -18.93
N PRO A 79 5.69 2.89 -18.26
CA PRO A 79 5.76 1.80 -17.29
C PRO A 79 4.62 1.89 -16.29
N VAL A 80 3.98 0.74 -16.01
CA VAL A 80 2.87 0.63 -15.06
C VAL A 80 3.23 -0.32 -13.94
N GLN A 81 2.58 -0.16 -12.80
CA GLN A 81 2.81 -1.01 -11.64
C GLN A 81 1.48 -1.60 -11.17
N VAL A 82 1.44 -2.90 -10.99
CA VAL A 82 0.30 -3.61 -10.40
C VAL A 82 0.64 -4.00 -8.97
N GLN A 83 -0.26 -3.72 -8.03
CA GLN A 83 -0.14 -4.18 -6.66
C GLN A 83 -0.98 -5.43 -6.48
N VAL A 84 -0.36 -6.49 -6.01
CA VAL A 84 -1.01 -7.78 -5.76
C VAL A 84 -0.85 -8.17 -4.30
N PRO A 85 -1.84 -8.86 -3.69
CA PRO A 85 -1.73 -9.30 -2.31
C PRO A 85 -0.65 -10.39 -2.16
N CYS A 86 0.10 -10.32 -1.07
CA CYS A 86 1.02 -11.38 -0.68
C CYS A 86 0.25 -12.48 0.05
N MET A 87 0.40 -13.74 -0.36
CA MET A 87 -0.31 -14.87 0.24
C MET A 87 0.05 -15.09 1.72
N GLU A 88 1.23 -14.66 2.15
CA GLU A 88 1.62 -14.72 3.58
C GLU A 88 0.73 -13.87 4.49
N MET A 89 0.01 -12.87 3.94
CA MET A 89 -0.98 -12.10 4.70
C MET A 89 -2.14 -12.98 5.20
N TYR A 90 -2.40 -14.06 4.50
CA TYR A 90 -3.46 -15.05 4.83
C TYR A 90 -2.92 -16.31 5.50
N GLY A 91 -1.64 -16.30 5.93
CA GLY A 91 -0.99 -17.45 6.56
C GLY A 91 -0.57 -18.56 5.59
N GLU A 92 -0.58 -18.28 4.28
CA GLU A 92 -0.23 -19.25 3.24
C GLU A 92 1.12 -18.94 2.61
N SER A 93 1.75 -19.97 2.03
CA SER A 93 2.99 -19.80 1.27
C SER A 93 2.73 -18.96 0.01
N CYS A 94 3.53 -17.93 -0.19
CA CYS A 94 3.45 -17.07 -1.37
C CYS A 94 4.38 -17.59 -2.48
N PRO A 95 3.87 -17.96 -3.67
CA PRO A 95 4.71 -18.49 -4.75
C PRO A 95 5.78 -17.49 -5.19
N ILE A 96 5.44 -16.20 -5.31
CA ILE A 96 6.40 -15.15 -5.64
C ILE A 96 7.53 -15.10 -4.61
N LEU A 97 7.20 -15.06 -3.31
CA LEU A 97 8.23 -14.97 -2.28
C LEU A 97 9.06 -16.25 -2.15
N ALA A 98 8.51 -17.41 -2.49
CA ALA A 98 9.26 -18.66 -2.51
C ALA A 98 10.44 -18.57 -3.51
N GLU A 99 10.21 -17.97 -4.66
CA GLU A 99 11.24 -17.73 -5.66
C GLU A 99 12.18 -16.59 -5.27
N VAL A 100 11.64 -15.43 -4.92
CA VAL A 100 12.40 -14.22 -4.58
C VAL A 100 13.37 -14.43 -3.41
N ARG A 101 13.02 -15.29 -2.42
CA ARG A 101 13.94 -15.63 -1.32
C ARG A 101 15.26 -16.25 -1.80
N GLY A 102 15.22 -16.96 -2.92
CA GLY A 102 16.44 -17.52 -3.53
C GLY A 102 17.37 -16.43 -4.03
N TRP A 103 16.83 -15.32 -4.51
CA TRP A 103 17.60 -14.23 -5.11
C TRP A 103 18.46 -13.45 -4.11
N PHE A 104 18.05 -13.37 -2.84
CA PHE A 104 18.87 -12.75 -1.79
C PHE A 104 20.15 -13.50 -1.44
N LYS A 105 20.32 -14.74 -1.93
CA LYS A 105 21.56 -15.51 -1.77
C LYS A 105 22.60 -15.17 -2.83
N ASP A 106 22.21 -14.45 -3.87
CA ASP A 106 23.07 -14.03 -4.96
C ASP A 106 23.15 -12.50 -4.97
N PRO A 107 24.32 -11.90 -4.68
CA PRO A 107 24.48 -10.45 -4.64
C PRO A 107 24.08 -9.75 -5.95
N SER A 108 24.16 -10.43 -7.10
CA SER A 108 23.76 -9.87 -8.40
C SER A 108 22.25 -9.75 -8.56
N LEU A 109 21.46 -10.52 -7.80
CA LEU A 109 20.00 -10.55 -7.84
C LEU A 109 19.34 -9.83 -6.65
N GLU A 110 20.12 -9.32 -5.70
CA GLU A 110 19.61 -8.71 -4.47
C GLU A 110 18.68 -7.53 -4.77
N ASP A 111 19.03 -6.63 -5.69
CA ASP A 111 18.22 -5.48 -6.04
C ASP A 111 16.90 -5.91 -6.72
N MET A 112 16.95 -6.95 -7.54
CA MET A 112 15.74 -7.55 -8.11
C MET A 112 14.90 -8.19 -7.02
N GLY A 113 15.50 -8.90 -6.08
CA GLY A 113 14.83 -9.45 -4.91
C GLY A 113 14.12 -8.37 -4.10
N ARG A 114 14.78 -7.26 -3.85
CA ARG A 114 14.21 -6.09 -3.16
C ARG A 114 13.03 -5.48 -3.91
N LYS A 115 13.07 -5.43 -5.23
CA LYS A 115 12.00 -4.89 -6.09
C LYS A 115 10.70 -5.67 -5.94
N TYR A 116 10.77 -7.00 -5.92
CA TYR A 116 9.63 -7.91 -5.84
C TYR A 116 9.30 -8.38 -4.41
N TRP A 117 10.04 -7.91 -3.41
CA TRP A 117 9.75 -8.25 -2.02
C TRP A 117 8.44 -7.65 -1.55
N LYS A 118 7.77 -8.34 -0.63
CA LYS A 118 6.53 -7.84 -0.01
C LYS A 118 6.74 -6.48 0.64
N LYS A 119 5.83 -5.57 0.39
CA LYS A 119 5.76 -4.25 1.02
C LYS A 119 4.71 -4.29 2.12
N ARG A 120 5.15 -3.94 3.33
CA ARG A 120 4.29 -3.91 4.50
C ARG A 120 3.68 -2.53 4.66
N SER A 121 2.40 -2.47 4.98
CA SER A 121 1.71 -1.25 5.37
C SER A 121 0.64 -1.58 6.41
N TYR A 122 0.16 -0.56 7.09
CA TYR A 122 -0.80 -0.69 8.16
C TYR A 122 -1.96 0.25 7.89
N ILE A 123 -3.18 -0.25 7.99
CA ILE A 123 -4.41 0.52 7.79
C ILE A 123 -4.90 0.96 9.16
N PHE A 124 -5.05 2.26 9.33
CA PHE A 124 -5.62 2.91 10.50
C PHE A 124 -6.84 3.72 10.09
N GLN A 125 -7.63 4.12 11.07
CA GLN A 125 -8.69 5.12 10.90
C GLN A 125 -8.60 6.21 11.96
N GLY A 126 -9.20 7.36 11.69
CA GLY A 126 -9.21 8.47 12.62
C GLY A 126 -9.60 9.79 11.99
N PHE A 127 -9.48 10.84 12.76
CA PHE A 127 -9.70 12.22 12.32
C PHE A 127 -8.40 12.91 11.94
N VAL A 128 -8.48 13.84 11.01
CA VAL A 128 -7.44 14.83 10.74
C VAL A 128 -7.88 16.12 11.42
N THR A 129 -7.23 16.48 12.54
CA THR A 129 -7.62 17.65 13.36
C THR A 129 -6.92 18.93 12.93
N ASP A 130 -5.74 18.79 12.32
CA ASP A 130 -5.01 19.90 11.68
C ASP A 130 -4.53 19.39 10.31
N ASP A 131 -5.10 19.95 9.24
CA ASP A 131 -4.91 19.48 7.89
C ASP A 131 -4.20 20.55 7.03
N PRO A 132 -2.93 20.34 6.66
CA PRO A 132 -2.21 21.22 5.76
C PRO A 132 -2.65 21.05 4.30
N LEU A 133 -3.31 19.94 3.96
CA LEU A 133 -3.76 19.66 2.60
C LEU A 133 -5.07 20.42 2.32
N LYS A 134 -5.07 21.16 1.24
CA LYS A 134 -6.30 21.77 0.70
C LYS A 134 -6.88 20.81 -0.32
N GLU A 135 -7.68 19.87 0.15
CA GLU A 135 -8.38 18.93 -0.74
C GLU A 135 -9.58 19.62 -1.40
N ASP A 136 -9.72 19.47 -2.72
CA ASP A 136 -10.84 20.04 -3.49
C ASP A 136 -12.19 19.41 -3.11
N SER A 137 -12.18 18.19 -2.60
CA SER A 137 -13.35 17.44 -2.17
C SER A 137 -13.04 16.67 -0.89
N GLN A 138 -13.63 17.10 0.21
CA GLN A 138 -13.60 16.34 1.45
C GLN A 138 -14.73 15.29 1.47
N PRO A 139 -14.48 14.10 2.03
CA PRO A 139 -15.55 13.10 2.16
C PRO A 139 -16.63 13.57 3.15
N GLU A 140 -17.87 13.14 2.94
CA GLU A 140 -18.99 13.41 3.85
C GLU A 140 -18.73 12.83 5.25
N ASN A 141 -18.12 11.64 5.31
CA ASN A 141 -17.66 11.04 6.56
C ASN A 141 -16.29 11.63 6.93
N PRO A 142 -16.16 12.37 8.04
CA PRO A 142 -14.88 12.96 8.46
C PRO A 142 -13.90 11.93 9.01
N ILE A 143 -14.33 10.68 9.25
CA ILE A 143 -13.42 9.59 9.64
C ILE A 143 -12.62 9.18 8.41
N ARG A 144 -11.29 9.41 8.47
CA ARG A 144 -10.37 9.11 7.38
C ARG A 144 -9.63 7.81 7.65
N ARG A 145 -9.20 7.16 6.57
CA ARG A 145 -8.29 6.01 6.65
C ARG A 145 -6.87 6.42 6.30
N PHE A 146 -5.92 5.82 7.00
CA PHE A 146 -4.49 6.09 6.81
C PHE A 146 -3.78 4.79 6.41
N ILE A 147 -3.02 4.83 5.31
CA ILE A 147 -2.17 3.72 4.88
C ILE A 147 -0.74 4.05 5.31
N ILE A 148 -0.36 3.58 6.47
CA ILE A 148 0.87 3.92 7.15
C ILE A 148 1.97 2.92 6.79
N GLY A 149 3.14 3.46 6.38
CA GLY A 149 4.34 2.67 6.13
C GLY A 149 5.09 2.26 7.40
N PRO A 150 6.08 1.36 7.28
CA PRO A 150 6.83 0.83 8.42
C PRO A 150 7.51 1.91 9.27
N GLN A 151 7.99 3.00 8.69
CA GLN A 151 8.68 4.06 9.44
C GLN A 151 7.76 4.69 10.49
N ILE A 152 6.61 5.18 10.06
CA ILE A 152 5.64 5.80 10.97
C ILE A 152 5.13 4.76 11.97
N PHE A 153 4.92 3.51 11.50
CA PHE A 153 4.47 2.42 12.38
C PHE A 153 5.48 2.11 13.48
N GLN A 154 6.79 2.17 13.22
CA GLN A 154 7.80 1.98 14.26
C GLN A 154 7.73 3.07 15.34
N LEU A 155 7.43 4.32 14.99
CA LEU A 155 7.21 5.38 15.96
C LEU A 155 5.95 5.13 16.81
N ILE A 156 4.87 4.67 16.16
CA ILE A 156 3.63 4.29 16.86
C ILE A 156 3.90 3.12 17.82
N LYS A 157 4.56 2.07 17.33
CA LYS A 157 4.90 0.89 18.12
C LYS A 157 5.82 1.23 19.31
N ALA A 158 6.83 2.06 19.09
CA ALA A 158 7.75 2.47 20.15
C ALA A 158 7.02 3.17 21.29
N ALA A 159 6.07 4.06 20.97
CA ALA A 159 5.27 4.72 21.99
C ALA A 159 4.31 3.78 22.73
N LEU A 160 3.69 2.83 22.01
CA LEU A 160 2.83 1.82 22.66
C LEU A 160 3.58 0.86 23.60
N MET A 161 4.90 0.76 23.40
CA MET A 161 5.78 -0.04 24.29
C MET A 161 6.41 0.80 25.39
N ASP A 162 6.14 2.11 25.41
CA ASP A 162 6.64 3.01 26.44
C ASP A 162 5.82 2.83 27.73
N PRO A 163 6.45 2.54 28.89
CA PRO A 163 5.75 2.38 30.15
C PRO A 163 5.07 3.66 30.64
N ASP A 164 5.46 4.83 30.14
CA ASP A 164 4.83 6.11 30.49
C ASP A 164 3.50 6.34 29.76
N MET A 165 3.16 5.49 28.77
CA MET A 165 1.86 5.51 28.11
C MET A 165 0.88 4.63 28.87
N GLU A 166 0.08 5.22 29.74
CA GLU A 166 -0.86 4.51 30.61
C GLU A 166 -2.16 4.16 29.87
N GLU A 167 -2.62 5.02 28.95
CA GLU A 167 -3.89 4.87 28.24
C GLU A 167 -3.67 4.66 26.75
N LEU A 168 -4.64 3.99 26.10
CA LEU A 168 -4.58 3.80 24.65
C LEU A 168 -4.70 5.15 23.91
N PRO A 169 -3.86 5.40 22.90
CA PRO A 169 -3.96 6.66 22.13
C PRO A 169 -5.33 6.89 21.47
N THR A 170 -6.11 5.82 21.32
CA THR A 170 -7.45 5.83 20.73
C THR A 170 -8.57 6.06 21.72
N ASP A 171 -8.26 6.19 23.03
CA ASP A 171 -9.27 6.43 24.05
C ASP A 171 -10.05 7.72 23.79
N CYS A 172 -11.38 7.68 23.95
CA CYS A 172 -12.23 8.83 23.64
C CYS A 172 -12.07 10.00 24.62
N THR A 173 -11.59 9.73 25.83
CA THR A 173 -11.49 10.72 26.93
C THR A 173 -10.06 11.12 27.21
N ALA A 174 -9.13 10.17 27.23
CA ALA A 174 -7.71 10.34 27.59
C ALA A 174 -6.75 10.02 26.45
N GLY A 175 -7.23 9.85 25.22
CA GLY A 175 -6.36 9.54 24.09
C GLY A 175 -5.50 10.72 23.65
N VAL A 176 -4.49 10.46 22.83
CA VAL A 176 -3.50 11.45 22.39
C VAL A 176 -3.46 11.57 20.87
N ASP A 177 -3.20 12.78 20.39
CA ASP A 177 -3.06 13.06 18.97
C ASP A 177 -1.66 12.70 18.48
N PHE A 178 -1.58 12.26 17.22
CA PHE A 178 -0.31 11.97 16.53
C PHE A 178 0.02 13.09 15.54
N ARG A 179 1.19 13.68 15.66
CA ARG A 179 1.70 14.70 14.75
C ARG A 179 2.53 14.04 13.66
N LEU A 180 1.99 14.03 12.46
CA LEU A 180 2.63 13.47 11.28
C LEU A 180 3.38 14.57 10.56
N SER A 181 4.71 14.55 10.60
CA SER A 181 5.58 15.54 9.98
C SER A 181 6.28 14.95 8.77
N LYS A 182 6.24 15.65 7.63
CA LYS A 182 6.95 15.25 6.43
C LYS A 182 8.22 16.07 6.26
N GLY A 183 9.33 15.38 6.18
CA GLY A 183 10.64 15.91 5.80
C GLY A 183 11.19 15.21 4.57
N THR A 184 12.44 15.49 4.25
CA THR A 184 13.20 14.86 3.17
C THR A 184 14.56 14.37 3.69
N LYS A 185 14.91 13.12 3.39
CA LYS A 185 16.19 12.54 3.70
C LYS A 185 16.74 11.76 2.50
N GLY A 186 17.90 12.16 2.00
CA GLY A 186 18.51 11.52 0.84
C GLY A 186 17.66 11.62 -0.44
N GLY A 187 16.82 12.66 -0.59
CA GLY A 187 15.92 12.81 -1.75
C GLY A 187 14.59 12.07 -1.62
N TYR A 188 14.35 11.39 -0.51
CA TYR A 188 13.11 10.64 -0.25
C TYR A 188 12.31 11.26 0.89
N ALA A 189 10.99 11.06 0.86
CA ALA A 189 10.11 11.49 1.95
C ALA A 189 10.51 10.80 3.25
N ASP A 190 10.66 11.60 4.31
CA ASP A 190 11.02 11.14 5.66
C ASP A 190 9.97 11.62 6.66
N TYR A 191 9.48 10.68 7.45
CA TYR A 191 8.49 10.93 8.50
C TYR A 191 9.07 10.72 9.91
N GLY A 192 10.39 10.62 10.03
CA GLY A 192 11.07 10.34 11.28
C GLY A 192 10.90 11.41 12.37
N ALA A 193 10.52 12.64 11.99
CA ALA A 193 10.22 13.73 12.92
C ALA A 193 8.81 13.68 13.50
N SER A 194 7.96 12.72 13.07
CA SER A 194 6.62 12.55 13.60
C SER A 194 6.64 12.08 15.06
N ASN A 195 5.68 12.55 15.83
CA ASN A 195 5.64 12.26 17.28
C ASN A 195 4.22 12.35 17.83
N TRP A 196 4.03 11.78 19.02
CA TRP A 196 2.78 11.91 19.76
C TRP A 196 2.70 13.27 20.49
N ALA A 197 1.49 13.80 20.61
CA ALA A 197 1.24 14.94 21.48
C ALA A 197 1.54 14.53 22.94
N ARG A 198 2.01 15.50 23.72
CA ARG A 198 2.34 15.25 25.15
C ARG A 198 1.13 15.36 26.07
N ARG A 199 0.00 15.81 25.55
CA ARG A 199 -1.21 16.03 26.33
C ARG A 199 -2.31 15.15 25.77
N GLU A 200 -3.01 14.54 26.67
CA GLU A 200 -4.28 13.88 26.41
C GLU A 200 -5.32 14.92 25.97
N ARG A 201 -6.21 14.50 25.11
CA ARG A 201 -7.33 15.32 24.63
C ARG A 201 -8.56 14.42 24.46
N PRO A 202 -9.69 14.74 25.11
CA PRO A 202 -10.95 14.07 24.81
C PRO A 202 -11.37 14.36 23.36
N LEU A 203 -12.13 13.47 22.77
CA LEU A 203 -12.82 13.73 21.49
C LEU A 203 -13.82 14.86 21.69
N GLY A 204 -13.84 15.80 20.75
CA GLY A 204 -14.83 16.88 20.73
C GLY A 204 -16.23 16.40 20.35
N ASP A 205 -17.26 17.24 20.60
CA ASP A 205 -18.67 16.91 20.29
C ASP A 205 -18.88 16.58 18.81
N ALA A 206 -18.19 17.28 17.90
CA ALA A 206 -18.25 17.01 16.46
C ALA A 206 -17.65 15.65 16.08
N GLU A 207 -16.53 15.27 16.71
CA GLU A 207 -15.87 13.99 16.49
C GLU A 207 -16.74 12.84 17.02
N MET A 208 -17.34 13.01 18.21
CA MET A 208 -18.26 12.04 18.79
C MET A 208 -19.54 11.92 17.96
N ALA A 209 -20.09 13.03 17.48
CA ALA A 209 -21.24 13.03 16.58
C ALA A 209 -20.95 12.31 15.26
N ALA A 210 -19.75 12.49 14.71
CA ALA A 210 -19.33 11.78 13.51
C ALA A 210 -19.24 10.26 13.72
N ILE A 211 -18.68 9.80 14.84
CA ILE A 211 -18.65 8.38 15.19
C ILE A 211 -20.08 7.82 15.33
N ASN A 212 -20.98 8.56 15.99
CA ASN A 212 -22.36 8.13 16.20
C ASN A 212 -23.16 8.07 14.87
N ASN A 213 -22.90 9.00 13.94
CA ASN A 213 -23.63 9.09 12.68
C ASN A 213 -23.12 8.12 11.62
N HIS A 214 -21.82 7.92 11.51
CA HIS A 214 -21.20 7.13 10.44
C HIS A 214 -20.70 5.75 10.93
N GLY A 215 -20.50 5.57 12.21
CA GLY A 215 -19.85 4.39 12.77
C GLY A 215 -18.34 4.36 12.49
N LEU A 216 -17.66 3.44 13.14
CA LEU A 216 -16.26 3.13 12.84
C LEU A 216 -16.16 2.16 11.65
N PHE A 217 -15.15 2.32 10.82
CA PHE A 217 -14.86 1.34 9.78
C PHE A 217 -14.36 0.03 10.39
N ASN A 218 -14.85 -1.10 9.90
CA ASN A 218 -14.17 -2.37 10.08
C ASN A 218 -12.96 -2.39 9.14
N LEU A 219 -11.76 -2.29 9.70
CA LEU A 219 -10.53 -2.17 8.91
C LEU A 219 -10.22 -3.42 8.07
N ASN A 220 -10.79 -4.56 8.44
CA ASN A 220 -10.65 -5.79 7.68
C ASN A 220 -11.29 -5.71 6.29
N ASP A 221 -12.35 -4.89 6.12
CA ASP A 221 -13.04 -4.71 4.84
C ASP A 221 -12.17 -4.00 3.78
N PHE A 222 -11.09 -3.34 4.21
CA PHE A 222 -10.12 -2.64 3.36
C PHE A 222 -8.86 -3.44 3.06
N LEU A 223 -8.76 -4.65 3.57
CA LEU A 223 -7.74 -5.59 3.15
C LEU A 223 -8.12 -6.19 1.78
N PRO A 224 -7.14 -6.53 0.94
CA PRO A 224 -7.39 -7.30 -0.26
C PRO A 224 -8.10 -8.62 0.09
N LYS A 225 -9.03 -9.03 -0.73
CA LYS A 225 -9.62 -10.37 -0.60
C LYS A 225 -8.54 -11.42 -0.85
N LYS A 226 -8.65 -12.55 -0.14
CA LYS A 226 -7.77 -13.70 -0.36
C LYS A 226 -7.92 -14.20 -1.80
N PRO A 227 -6.85 -14.27 -2.59
CA PRO A 227 -6.89 -14.82 -3.92
C PRO A 227 -7.31 -16.29 -3.92
N GLY A 228 -8.22 -16.65 -4.84
CA GLY A 228 -8.54 -18.04 -5.11
C GLY A 228 -7.47 -18.73 -5.97
N GLU A 229 -7.61 -20.04 -6.20
CA GLU A 229 -6.62 -20.83 -6.94
C GLU A 229 -6.33 -20.28 -8.35
N VAL A 230 -7.36 -19.78 -9.05
CA VAL A 230 -7.20 -19.18 -10.38
C VAL A 230 -6.43 -17.88 -10.29
N GLU A 231 -6.77 -17.04 -9.30
CA GLU A 231 -6.09 -15.76 -9.09
C GLU A 231 -4.62 -15.94 -8.67
N VAL A 232 -4.30 -16.98 -7.90
CA VAL A 232 -2.92 -17.34 -7.55
C VAL A 232 -2.12 -17.76 -8.79
N LYS A 233 -2.72 -18.50 -9.72
CA LYS A 233 -2.08 -18.85 -11.01
C LYS A 233 -1.82 -17.61 -11.85
N VAL A 234 -2.81 -16.71 -11.96
CA VAL A 234 -2.68 -15.43 -12.67
C VAL A 234 -1.59 -14.56 -12.02
N LEU A 235 -1.54 -14.52 -10.69
CA LEU A 235 -0.53 -13.78 -9.93
C LEU A 235 0.89 -14.29 -10.23
N THR A 236 1.08 -15.62 -10.33
CA THR A 236 2.37 -16.23 -10.69
C THR A 236 2.74 -15.89 -12.13
N GLU A 237 1.81 -16.03 -13.07
CA GLU A 237 2.01 -15.67 -14.47
C GLU A 237 2.38 -14.19 -14.65
N MET A 238 1.67 -13.28 -13.95
CA MET A 238 1.97 -11.85 -13.96
C MET A 238 3.36 -11.55 -13.37
N PHE A 239 3.77 -12.28 -12.36
CA PHE A 239 5.10 -12.14 -11.78
C PHE A 239 6.19 -12.55 -12.78
N GLU A 240 6.04 -13.71 -13.44
CA GLU A 240 6.97 -14.18 -14.47
C GLU A 240 7.08 -13.16 -15.61
N ALA A 241 5.96 -12.69 -16.16
CA ALA A 241 5.93 -11.67 -17.20
C ALA A 241 6.57 -10.34 -16.76
N SER A 242 6.36 -9.94 -15.49
CA SER A 242 6.98 -8.74 -14.93
C SER A 242 8.50 -8.89 -14.77
N VAL A 243 8.99 -10.08 -14.40
CA VAL A 243 10.43 -10.38 -14.30
C VAL A 243 11.07 -10.38 -15.68
N ASP A 244 10.38 -10.92 -16.69
CA ASP A 244 10.82 -10.92 -18.09
C ASP A 244 10.77 -9.52 -18.75
N GLY A 245 10.24 -8.51 -18.04
CA GLY A 245 10.15 -7.13 -18.52
C GLY A 245 9.06 -6.92 -19.58
N GLU A 246 8.07 -7.78 -19.61
CA GLU A 246 6.94 -7.70 -20.55
C GLU A 246 6.01 -6.51 -20.22
N ALA A 247 5.15 -6.17 -21.17
CA ALA A 247 4.06 -5.23 -20.95
C ALA A 247 2.89 -5.92 -20.25
N TYR A 248 2.17 -5.17 -19.40
CA TYR A 248 0.94 -5.63 -18.76
C TYR A 248 -0.12 -5.94 -19.81
N ASP A 249 -0.67 -7.17 -19.81
CA ASP A 249 -1.71 -7.62 -20.73
C ASP A 249 -3.11 -7.41 -20.10
N PRO A 250 -3.83 -6.34 -20.50
CA PRO A 250 -5.13 -6.04 -19.90
C PRO A 250 -6.21 -7.06 -20.27
N ASP A 251 -6.10 -7.74 -21.41
CA ASP A 251 -7.10 -8.72 -21.86
C ASP A 251 -7.02 -10.01 -21.04
N ARG A 252 -5.82 -10.36 -20.53
CA ARG A 252 -5.59 -11.54 -19.69
C ARG A 252 -5.84 -11.27 -18.22
N TRP A 253 -5.40 -10.10 -17.70
CA TRP A 253 -5.23 -9.89 -16.27
C TRP A 253 -6.16 -8.85 -15.65
N SER A 254 -6.77 -7.93 -16.45
CA SER A 254 -7.47 -6.77 -15.90
C SER A 254 -8.71 -7.13 -15.05
N GLN A 255 -9.30 -8.29 -15.23
CA GLN A 255 -10.41 -8.77 -14.41
C GLN A 255 -9.97 -9.28 -13.03
N TYR A 256 -8.67 -9.62 -12.86
CA TYR A 256 -8.10 -10.12 -11.61
C TYR A 256 -7.29 -9.04 -10.90
N PHE A 257 -6.19 -8.61 -11.51
CA PHE A 257 -5.29 -7.60 -10.97
C PHE A 257 -4.94 -6.59 -12.05
N ARG A 258 -5.00 -5.30 -11.69
CA ARG A 258 -4.80 -4.20 -12.64
C ARG A 258 -4.06 -3.02 -12.04
N PRO A 259 -3.38 -2.20 -12.86
CA PRO A 259 -2.81 -0.94 -12.42
C PRO A 259 -3.89 -0.02 -11.83
N ALA A 260 -3.51 0.83 -10.89
CA ALA A 260 -4.42 1.83 -10.33
C ALA A 260 -4.97 2.74 -11.45
N GLY A 261 -6.28 2.99 -11.40
CA GLY A 261 -6.97 3.81 -12.41
C GLY A 261 -7.38 3.11 -13.70
N MET A 262 -6.93 1.87 -13.94
CA MET A 262 -7.34 1.09 -15.11
C MET A 262 -8.66 0.37 -14.85
N GLN A 263 -9.58 0.42 -15.83
CA GLN A 263 -10.83 -0.34 -15.81
C GLN A 263 -10.60 -1.79 -16.26
N ALA A 264 -11.43 -2.72 -15.73
CA ALA A 264 -11.42 -4.08 -16.22
C ALA A 264 -11.92 -4.09 -17.70
N ARG A 265 -11.18 -4.72 -18.59
CA ARG A 265 -11.68 -5.02 -19.93
C ARG A 265 -12.53 -6.28 -19.81
N THR A 266 -13.83 -6.12 -19.75
CA THR A 266 -14.77 -7.20 -20.00
C THR A 266 -14.92 -7.32 -21.50
N GLY A 267 -14.53 -8.46 -22.05
CA GLY A 267 -14.79 -8.75 -23.46
C GLY A 267 -16.29 -8.86 -23.69
N ASP A 268 -16.87 -7.78 -24.14
CA ASP A 268 -18.03 -7.71 -25.03
C ASP A 268 -18.18 -6.25 -25.49
N PRO A 269 -18.28 -5.96 -26.81
CA PRO A 269 -18.37 -4.61 -27.31
C PRO A 269 -19.82 -4.14 -27.26
N VAL A 270 -20.22 -3.36 -26.29
CA VAL A 270 -21.43 -2.56 -26.37
C VAL A 270 -21.08 -1.09 -26.16
N SER A 271 -21.23 -0.37 -27.25
CA SER A 271 -21.10 1.06 -27.44
C SER A 271 -21.80 1.91 -26.38
N ALA A 272 -21.08 2.89 -25.84
CA ALA A 272 -21.63 4.24 -25.60
C ALA A 272 -20.44 5.23 -25.45
N PRO A 273 -20.48 6.42 -26.08
CA PRO A 273 -19.43 7.40 -25.95
C PRO A 273 -19.44 8.05 -24.57
N ALA A 274 -18.34 7.91 -23.86
CA ALA A 274 -18.13 8.61 -22.59
C ALA A 274 -17.66 10.05 -22.86
N PRO A 275 -18.07 11.02 -22.02
CA PRO A 275 -17.56 12.38 -22.10
C PRO A 275 -16.07 12.41 -21.71
N THR A 276 -15.31 13.16 -22.44
CA THR A 276 -13.88 13.39 -22.28
C THR A 276 -13.57 13.97 -20.88
N PRO A 277 -12.82 13.31 -20.04
CA PRO A 277 -12.34 13.91 -18.81
C PRO A 277 -11.14 14.81 -19.09
N ALA A 278 -11.12 15.97 -18.45
CA ALA A 278 -9.96 16.87 -18.41
C ALA A 278 -8.72 16.16 -17.84
N PRO A 279 -7.50 16.55 -18.25
CA PRO A 279 -6.27 15.88 -17.84
C PRO A 279 -6.09 16.04 -16.33
N ALA A 280 -6.12 14.92 -15.61
CA ALA A 280 -5.70 14.86 -14.22
C ALA A 280 -4.20 15.15 -14.13
N PRO A 281 -3.75 15.91 -13.10
CA PRO A 281 -2.32 16.10 -12.85
C PRO A 281 -1.68 14.73 -12.63
N ALA A 282 -0.52 14.55 -13.24
CA ALA A 282 0.29 13.33 -13.14
C ALA A 282 0.46 12.95 -11.67
N ALA A 283 -0.03 11.78 -11.29
CA ALA A 283 0.31 11.19 -10.03
C ALA A 283 1.82 10.94 -10.04
N GLU A 284 2.56 11.75 -9.29
CA GLU A 284 3.95 11.44 -9.00
C GLU A 284 3.95 10.07 -8.34
N THR A 285 4.62 9.14 -8.99
CA THR A 285 4.90 7.84 -8.42
C THR A 285 5.67 8.08 -7.14
N VAL A 286 5.00 7.89 -6.00
CA VAL A 286 5.69 7.83 -4.72
C VAL A 286 6.61 6.63 -4.82
N ASN A 287 7.86 6.88 -5.19
CA ASN A 287 8.92 5.90 -5.07
C ASN A 287 9.10 5.64 -3.58
N ASP A 288 8.40 4.61 -3.09
CA ASP A 288 8.60 4.03 -1.77
C ASP A 288 9.91 3.20 -1.80
N THR A 289 11.03 3.90 -2.01
CA THR A 289 12.36 3.30 -2.06
C THR A 289 13.12 3.48 -0.74
N GLY A 290 12.44 3.67 0.36
CA GLY A 290 13.09 3.90 1.64
C GLY A 290 12.88 2.85 2.72
N TRP A 291 11.93 1.93 2.56
CA TRP A 291 11.48 1.14 3.70
C TRP A 291 11.37 -0.32 3.35
N GLN A 292 12.50 -0.99 3.51
CA GLN A 292 12.60 -2.44 3.39
C GLN A 292 12.55 -3.04 4.79
N ASP A 293 11.70 -4.06 4.98
CA ASP A 293 11.92 -5.01 6.07
C ASP A 293 13.36 -5.51 5.95
N PRO A 294 14.14 -5.54 7.03
CA PRO A 294 15.44 -6.16 6.98
C PRO A 294 15.27 -7.60 6.47
N ALA A 295 16.02 -7.94 5.44
CA ALA A 295 16.16 -9.34 5.03
C ALA A 295 16.48 -10.16 6.28
N PRO A 296 15.98 -11.40 6.40
CA PRO A 296 16.31 -12.24 7.55
C PRO A 296 17.83 -12.26 7.70
N ALA A 297 18.29 -11.82 8.89
CA ALA A 297 19.69 -11.72 9.19
C ALA A 297 20.38 -13.05 8.93
N ALA A 298 21.27 -13.08 7.96
CA ALA A 298 22.21 -14.17 7.80
C ALA A 298 23.14 -14.11 9.01
N THR A 299 23.31 -15.22 9.68
CA THR A 299 24.26 -15.42 10.79
C THR A 299 25.65 -14.98 10.34
N PRO A 300 26.38 -14.18 11.10
CA PRO A 300 27.70 -13.71 10.68
C PRO A 300 28.71 -14.84 10.70
N GLU A 301 29.27 -15.13 9.56
CA GLU A 301 30.50 -15.90 9.43
C GLU A 301 31.70 -14.92 9.48
N PRO A 302 32.80 -15.25 10.16
CA PRO A 302 33.85 -14.29 10.46
C PRO A 302 34.70 -13.92 9.22
N ALA A 303 34.98 -12.63 9.12
CA ALA A 303 35.73 -11.99 8.03
C ALA A 303 37.19 -12.42 7.95
N PRO A 304 37.81 -12.48 6.76
CA PRO A 304 39.21 -12.16 6.54
C PRO A 304 39.41 -10.75 5.98
N ALA A 305 40.51 -10.15 6.36
CA ALA A 305 40.94 -8.77 6.16
C ALA A 305 41.26 -8.37 4.70
N PRO A 306 41.47 -7.07 4.44
CA PRO A 306 41.30 -6.47 3.12
C PRO A 306 42.54 -6.47 2.24
N GLU A 307 42.34 -6.50 0.93
CA GLU A 307 43.35 -6.07 -0.03
C GLU A 307 42.70 -5.17 -1.13
N ALA A 308 43.48 -4.21 -1.58
CA ALA A 308 43.07 -2.95 -2.17
C ALA A 308 43.00 -2.94 -3.70
N ALA A 309 42.20 -1.98 -4.19
CA ALA A 309 42.33 -1.16 -5.40
C ALA A 309 42.08 -1.74 -6.80
N ALA A 310 41.10 -1.22 -7.52
CA ALA A 310 41.20 -0.34 -8.69
C ALA A 310 39.91 -0.41 -9.54
N ALA A 311 39.31 0.74 -9.81
CA ALA A 311 38.28 0.96 -10.86
C ALA A 311 38.96 0.94 -12.26
N PRO A 312 38.23 0.87 -13.39
CA PRO A 312 37.11 1.75 -13.78
C PRO A 312 35.95 1.11 -14.56
N ALA A 313 34.96 1.96 -14.78
CA ALA A 313 33.69 1.78 -15.47
C ALA A 313 33.76 1.21 -16.89
N THR A 314 32.69 0.47 -17.25
CA THR A 314 32.02 0.60 -18.58
C THR A 314 30.60 0.05 -18.49
N GLU A 315 29.67 0.82 -19.07
CA GLU A 315 28.25 0.50 -19.30
C GLU A 315 28.12 -0.76 -20.15
N ASP A 316 27.20 -1.66 -19.76
CA ASP A 316 26.69 -2.64 -20.71
C ASP A 316 25.22 -2.99 -20.44
N ALA A 317 24.37 -2.68 -21.41
CA ALA A 317 22.93 -2.92 -21.41
C ALA A 317 22.55 -4.39 -21.67
N GLY A 318 23.51 -5.32 -21.70
CA GLY A 318 23.31 -6.75 -21.97
C GLY A 318 23.00 -7.61 -20.74
N GLY A 319 23.22 -7.09 -19.53
CA GLY A 319 23.26 -7.92 -18.32
C GLY A 319 21.93 -8.53 -17.88
N ALA A 320 20.79 -7.93 -18.20
CA ALA A 320 19.50 -8.41 -17.73
C ALA A 320 19.02 -9.68 -18.46
N GLN A 321 19.30 -9.81 -19.75
CA GLN A 321 18.91 -10.99 -20.53
C GLN A 321 19.79 -12.21 -20.25
N ASP A 322 21.08 -12.00 -19.95
CA ASP A 322 22.00 -13.07 -19.54
C ASP A 322 21.66 -13.63 -18.15
N ILE A 323 21.21 -12.78 -17.24
CA ILE A 323 20.79 -13.18 -15.89
C ILE A 323 19.50 -14.03 -15.97
N LEU A 324 18.56 -13.66 -16.82
CA LEU A 324 17.33 -14.43 -17.04
C LEU A 324 17.59 -15.80 -17.69
N ALA A 325 18.57 -15.89 -18.59
CA ALA A 325 19.01 -17.15 -19.16
C ALA A 325 19.63 -18.09 -18.10
N MET A 326 20.39 -17.53 -17.14
CA MET A 326 20.97 -18.29 -16.03
C MET A 326 19.91 -18.81 -15.05
N ILE A 327 18.86 -18.05 -14.79
CA ILE A 327 17.73 -18.45 -13.93
C ILE A 327 16.98 -19.62 -14.57
N ARG A 328 16.68 -19.54 -15.87
CA ARG A 328 16.02 -20.63 -16.62
C ARG A 328 16.84 -21.91 -16.70
N ALA A 329 18.15 -21.80 -16.84
CA ALA A 329 19.06 -22.96 -16.88
C ALA A 329 19.13 -23.72 -15.54
N ARG A 330 18.89 -23.04 -14.41
CA ARG A 330 18.84 -23.66 -13.08
C ARG A 330 17.52 -24.30 -12.72
N GLN A 331 16.42 -23.88 -13.32
CA GLN A 331 15.08 -24.47 -13.09
C GLN A 331 14.88 -25.79 -13.84
N ASN A 332 15.74 -26.11 -14.80
CA ASN A 332 15.69 -27.34 -15.60
C ASN A 332 16.72 -28.40 -15.15
N GLN A 333 17.32 -28.25 -13.98
CA GLN A 333 18.13 -29.28 -13.28
C GLN A 333 17.47 -29.67 -11.96
#